data_20971708bc96e5c532e740c23a3519df
#
_entry.id   20971708bc96e5c532e740c23a3519df
#
_cell.length_a   1.000
_cell.length_b   1.000
_cell.length_c   1.000
_cell.angle_alpha   90.00
_cell.angle_beta   90.00
_cell.angle_gamma   90.00
#
_symmetry.space_group_name_H-M   'P 1'
#
loop_
_entity.id
_entity.type
_entity.pdbx_description
1 polymer ?
#
loop_
_entity_poly.entity_id
_entity_poly.type
_entity_poly.pdbx_seq_one_letter_code
_entity_poly.pdbx_strand_id
1 'polypeptide(L)'
;MAVTVGIVIGAGILRTPGIIAGHLGNPWIILAAWFFGGVVVALSTLVLAEMAAALPEAGGKYVYARHAWGDTMGFLAGWSELLVSRGFSGAAKAVAIAEYLRILTGDRGSIRLFALAVCVAFFFLHTRGLEASTQFQNVTTAIKVLVVIAIAGAGLWAGDLVGFQPSVTSASGPTAGLLGFALAYQSISFAYYGWEDAAKMAAEVKNPGSALPKILVGGSLAVMVLYLLMNVAFLSALTPEEMAGSDLVARDAIAAVFGGTAGTVVVVASLLILVSSLNVNFLGLPRVAYGLSQHGLAPEAFSKVDAQGTPRNALYFISLWIALLALSGAFELLIRFMMTVAITVDTMVLMGYFKLRRSQPDLERPFTMPGHPLLPAITIALYIGILAILIWTQWQLALGAGAMIGAILLAGWITTRRATGAAADTTHGR
;
A
#
# COMPACT_ATOMS: atom_id res chain seq x y z
N MET A 1 14.18 -7.24 -6.34
CA MET A 1 14.37 -6.74 -4.97
C MET A 1 14.38 -5.22 -4.89
N ALA A 2 15.32 -4.50 -5.50
CA ALA A 2 15.39 -3.03 -5.41
C ALA A 2 14.05 -2.33 -5.80
N VAL A 3 13.36 -2.82 -6.81
CA VAL A 3 12.05 -2.30 -7.25
C VAL A 3 10.99 -2.49 -6.15
N THR A 4 10.88 -3.68 -5.56
CA THR A 4 9.92 -3.96 -4.48
C THR A 4 10.18 -3.08 -3.26
N VAL A 5 11.44 -3.02 -2.80
CA VAL A 5 11.85 -2.15 -1.69
C VAL A 5 11.54 -0.69 -2.01
N GLY A 6 11.88 -0.25 -3.23
CA GLY A 6 11.61 1.10 -3.69
C GLY A 6 10.12 1.46 -3.76
N ILE A 7 9.23 0.53 -4.07
CA ILE A 7 7.77 0.77 -4.14
C ILE A 7 7.17 0.88 -2.73
N VAL A 8 7.57 0.02 -1.80
CA VAL A 8 7.03 -0.02 -0.44
C VAL A 8 7.47 1.19 0.38
N ILE A 9 8.72 1.65 0.23
CA ILE A 9 9.21 2.85 0.93
C ILE A 9 8.43 4.09 0.46
N GLY A 10 7.63 4.65 1.36
CA GLY A 10 6.76 5.78 1.06
C GLY A 10 6.22 6.47 2.33
N ALA A 11 5.00 6.99 2.25
CA ALA A 11 4.32 7.69 3.34
C ALA A 11 4.20 6.84 4.63
N GLY A 12 4.12 5.52 4.49
CA GLY A 12 3.96 4.62 5.62
C GLY A 12 5.04 4.82 6.68
N ILE A 13 6.29 4.50 6.39
CA ILE A 13 7.38 4.58 7.38
C ILE A 13 7.69 6.01 7.86
N LEU A 14 7.30 7.03 7.12
CA LEU A 14 7.54 8.42 7.49
C LEU A 14 6.44 9.00 8.40
N ARG A 15 5.19 8.60 8.18
CA ARG A 15 4.02 9.21 8.84
C ARG A 15 3.37 8.32 9.92
N THR A 16 3.41 6.98 9.75
CA THR A 16 2.70 6.08 10.66
C THR A 16 3.41 5.76 11.98
N PRO A 17 4.74 5.87 12.16
CA PRO A 17 5.38 5.54 13.44
C PRO A 17 4.81 6.32 14.61
N GLY A 18 4.49 7.62 14.44
CA GLY A 18 3.85 8.44 15.46
C GLY A 18 2.44 7.95 15.81
N ILE A 19 1.62 7.63 14.80
CA ILE A 19 0.27 7.08 14.99
C ILE A 19 0.34 5.76 15.77
N ILE A 20 1.27 4.87 15.41
CA ILE A 20 1.46 3.57 16.07
C ILE A 20 1.91 3.75 17.51
N ALA A 21 2.87 4.67 17.76
CA ALA A 21 3.34 4.99 19.10
C ALA A 21 2.20 5.53 19.97
N GLY A 22 1.33 6.39 19.44
CA GLY A 22 0.16 6.91 20.13
C GLY A 22 -0.87 5.85 20.54
N HIS A 23 -0.96 4.75 19.80
CA HIS A 23 -1.86 3.64 20.13
C HIS A 23 -1.25 2.62 21.08
N LEU A 24 0.06 2.38 21.01
CA LEU A 24 0.72 1.28 21.73
C LEU A 24 1.50 1.73 22.97
N GLY A 25 2.09 2.95 22.98
CA GLY A 25 2.73 3.59 24.11
C GLY A 25 3.98 2.91 24.67
N ASN A 26 4.28 1.68 24.30
CA ASN A 26 5.42 0.91 24.81
C ASN A 26 6.39 0.56 23.66
N PRO A 27 7.71 0.82 23.81
CA PRO A 27 8.68 0.62 22.73
C PRO A 27 8.78 -0.84 22.28
N TRP A 28 8.71 -1.79 23.20
CA TRP A 28 8.79 -3.21 22.89
C TRP A 28 7.54 -3.71 22.17
N ILE A 29 6.36 -3.20 22.56
CA ILE A 29 5.09 -3.52 21.89
C ILE A 29 5.07 -2.90 20.50
N ILE A 30 5.60 -1.68 20.33
CA ILE A 30 5.75 -1.02 19.01
C ILE A 30 6.61 -1.89 18.09
N LEU A 31 7.81 -2.31 18.55
CA LEU A 31 8.70 -3.15 17.74
C LEU A 31 8.09 -4.53 17.46
N ALA A 32 7.45 -5.14 18.45
CA ALA A 32 6.75 -6.43 18.27
C ALA A 32 5.62 -6.32 17.24
N ALA A 33 4.85 -5.23 17.24
CA ALA A 33 3.78 -4.99 16.27
C ALA A 33 4.33 -4.80 14.84
N TRP A 34 5.43 -4.05 14.68
CA TRP A 34 6.12 -3.92 13.39
C TRP A 34 6.69 -5.25 12.89
N PHE A 35 7.30 -6.04 13.77
CA PHE A 35 7.79 -7.38 13.44
C PHE A 35 6.63 -8.30 13.04
N PHE A 36 5.56 -8.34 13.84
CA PHE A 36 4.36 -9.13 13.53
C PHE A 36 3.77 -8.75 12.17
N GLY A 37 3.60 -7.46 11.89
CA GLY A 37 3.12 -6.99 10.59
C GLY A 37 4.02 -7.43 9.44
N GLY A 38 5.34 -7.34 9.61
CA GLY A 38 6.31 -7.84 8.64
C GLY A 38 6.22 -9.35 8.40
N VAL A 39 6.03 -10.14 9.47
CA VAL A 39 5.82 -11.60 9.35
C VAL A 39 4.52 -11.92 8.60
N VAL A 40 3.41 -11.25 8.92
CA VAL A 40 2.14 -11.45 8.20
C VAL A 40 2.29 -11.13 6.72
N VAL A 41 2.98 -10.04 6.39
CA VAL A 41 3.28 -9.67 4.99
C VAL A 41 4.18 -10.71 4.32
N ALA A 42 5.23 -11.19 4.98
CA ALA A 42 6.12 -12.22 4.42
C ALA A 42 5.38 -13.54 4.13
N LEU A 43 4.50 -13.97 5.04
CA LEU A 43 3.65 -15.14 4.83
C LEU A 43 2.68 -14.94 3.66
N SER A 44 2.04 -13.79 3.57
CA SER A 44 1.14 -13.45 2.46
C SER A 44 1.88 -13.42 1.12
N THR A 45 3.10 -12.89 1.15
CA THR A 45 3.99 -12.83 -0.01
C THR A 45 4.36 -14.23 -0.51
N LEU A 46 4.57 -15.20 0.40
CA LEU A 46 4.84 -16.59 0.04
C LEU A 46 3.64 -17.23 -0.67
N VAL A 47 2.41 -17.01 -0.17
CA VAL A 47 1.18 -17.49 -0.81
C VAL A 47 1.04 -16.88 -2.21
N LEU A 48 1.22 -15.56 -2.30
CA LEU A 48 1.08 -14.84 -3.57
C LEU A 48 2.18 -15.23 -4.56
N ALA A 49 3.39 -15.53 -4.09
CA ALA A 49 4.52 -15.94 -4.92
C ALA A 49 4.25 -17.26 -5.66
N GLU A 50 3.57 -18.23 -5.02
CA GLU A 50 3.14 -19.44 -5.70
C GLU A 50 2.11 -19.13 -6.80
N MET A 51 1.09 -18.32 -6.49
CA MET A 51 0.09 -17.95 -7.48
C MET A 51 0.71 -17.14 -8.64
N ALA A 52 1.63 -16.22 -8.33
CA ALA A 52 2.33 -15.43 -9.35
C ALA A 52 3.27 -16.27 -10.24
N ALA A 53 3.92 -17.28 -9.68
CA ALA A 53 4.77 -18.20 -10.43
C ALA A 53 3.96 -19.15 -11.33
N ALA A 54 2.77 -19.58 -10.86
CA ALA A 54 1.88 -20.45 -11.61
C ALA A 54 1.06 -19.71 -12.68
N LEU A 55 0.74 -18.45 -12.45
CA LEU A 55 -0.05 -17.58 -13.33
C LEU A 55 0.72 -16.28 -13.62
N PRO A 56 1.78 -16.32 -14.45
CA PRO A 56 2.66 -15.18 -14.69
C PRO A 56 2.05 -14.17 -15.68
N GLU A 57 0.82 -13.77 -15.43
CA GLU A 57 0.07 -12.77 -16.20
C GLU A 57 0.22 -11.38 -15.56
N ALA A 58 0.11 -10.33 -16.38
CA ALA A 58 0.06 -8.96 -15.89
C ALA A 58 -1.28 -8.68 -15.18
N GLY A 59 -1.23 -8.06 -13.98
CA GLY A 59 -2.44 -7.69 -13.23
C GLY A 59 -2.46 -8.10 -11.76
N GLY A 60 -1.60 -9.04 -11.34
CA GLY A 60 -1.46 -9.42 -9.93
C GLY A 60 -2.75 -10.00 -9.33
N LYS A 61 -3.19 -9.47 -8.18
CA LYS A 61 -4.37 -9.97 -7.42
C LYS A 61 -5.63 -10.14 -8.25
N TYR A 62 -5.86 -9.26 -9.22
CA TYR A 62 -6.99 -9.34 -10.15
C TYR A 62 -6.99 -10.66 -10.92
N VAL A 63 -5.83 -11.05 -11.46
CA VAL A 63 -5.67 -12.31 -12.22
C VAL A 63 -5.98 -13.50 -11.32
N TYR A 64 -5.39 -13.53 -10.13
CA TYR A 64 -5.55 -14.64 -9.19
C TYR A 64 -6.99 -14.77 -8.68
N ALA A 65 -7.65 -13.64 -8.40
CA ALA A 65 -9.07 -13.61 -8.04
C ALA A 65 -9.95 -14.13 -9.18
N ARG A 66 -9.66 -13.73 -10.43
CA ARG A 66 -10.38 -14.16 -11.62
C ARG A 66 -10.25 -15.67 -11.85
N HIS A 67 -9.04 -16.21 -11.81
CA HIS A 67 -8.81 -17.64 -11.99
C HIS A 67 -9.42 -18.50 -10.86
N ALA A 68 -9.38 -17.99 -9.62
CA ALA A 68 -9.92 -18.72 -8.47
C ALA A 68 -11.44 -18.65 -8.37
N TRP A 69 -12.04 -17.47 -8.60
CA TRP A 69 -13.42 -17.15 -8.22
C TRP A 69 -14.30 -16.71 -9.40
N GLY A 70 -13.71 -16.51 -10.58
CA GLY A 70 -14.41 -16.04 -11.78
C GLY A 70 -14.38 -14.53 -11.96
N ASP A 71 -14.95 -14.07 -13.08
CA ASP A 71 -14.83 -12.69 -13.58
C ASP A 71 -15.38 -11.63 -12.61
N THR A 72 -16.49 -11.92 -11.89
CA THR A 72 -17.05 -10.97 -10.91
C THR A 72 -16.10 -10.69 -9.75
N MET A 73 -15.38 -11.70 -9.26
CA MET A 73 -14.38 -11.52 -8.18
C MET A 73 -13.08 -10.92 -8.72
N GLY A 74 -12.72 -11.22 -9.95
CA GLY A 74 -11.68 -10.49 -10.67
C GLY A 74 -12.01 -9.00 -10.78
N PHE A 75 -13.24 -8.68 -11.18
CA PHE A 75 -13.75 -7.31 -11.21
C PHE A 75 -13.63 -6.63 -9.83
N LEU A 76 -14.08 -7.30 -8.76
CA LEU A 76 -13.94 -6.78 -7.40
C LEU A 76 -12.49 -6.47 -7.06
N ALA A 77 -11.57 -7.41 -7.28
CA ALA A 77 -10.15 -7.21 -6.97
C ALA A 77 -9.54 -6.05 -7.76
N GLY A 78 -9.81 -5.96 -9.07
CA GLY A 78 -9.30 -4.90 -9.94
C GLY A 78 -9.83 -3.51 -9.59
N TRP A 79 -11.15 -3.37 -9.38
CA TRP A 79 -11.75 -2.10 -9.04
C TRP A 79 -11.47 -1.66 -7.59
N SER A 80 -11.37 -2.61 -6.65
CA SER A 80 -10.90 -2.30 -5.29
C SER A 80 -9.47 -1.80 -5.29
N GLU A 81 -8.60 -2.38 -6.12
CA GLU A 81 -7.23 -1.88 -6.31
C GLU A 81 -7.23 -0.46 -6.87
N LEU A 82 -8.03 -0.22 -7.92
CA LEU A 82 -8.10 1.06 -8.61
C LEU A 82 -8.67 2.17 -7.73
N LEU A 83 -9.89 1.97 -7.20
CA LEU A 83 -10.62 3.00 -6.48
C LEU A 83 -10.17 3.15 -5.04
N VAL A 84 -9.90 2.02 -4.34
CA VAL A 84 -9.65 2.05 -2.90
C VAL A 84 -8.16 1.95 -2.61
N SER A 85 -7.51 0.83 -2.89
CA SER A 85 -6.13 0.64 -2.43
C SER A 85 -5.19 1.73 -2.97
N ARG A 86 -5.27 2.03 -4.24
CA ARG A 86 -4.40 3.03 -4.87
C ARG A 86 -4.97 4.44 -4.85
N GLY A 87 -6.29 4.59 -5.03
CA GLY A 87 -6.94 5.90 -4.99
C GLY A 87 -6.79 6.56 -3.62
N PHE A 88 -7.15 5.85 -2.54
CA PHE A 88 -7.01 6.36 -1.17
C PHE A 88 -5.53 6.50 -0.76
N SER A 89 -4.66 5.56 -1.17
CA SER A 89 -3.21 5.69 -0.95
C SER A 89 -2.63 6.93 -1.62
N GLY A 90 -3.05 7.22 -2.85
CA GLY A 90 -2.65 8.44 -3.57
C GLY A 90 -3.11 9.70 -2.84
N ALA A 91 -4.37 9.73 -2.41
CA ALA A 91 -4.92 10.84 -1.63
C ALA A 91 -4.21 11.03 -0.29
N ALA A 92 -3.97 9.95 0.46
CA ALA A 92 -3.22 10.00 1.72
C ALA A 92 -1.81 10.55 1.52
N LYS A 93 -1.11 10.13 0.46
CA LYS A 93 0.23 10.68 0.12
C LYS A 93 0.17 12.16 -0.24
N ALA A 94 -0.84 12.60 -0.99
CA ALA A 94 -1.03 14.01 -1.32
C ALA A 94 -1.30 14.85 -0.06
N VAL A 95 -2.08 14.33 0.89
CA VAL A 95 -2.31 14.96 2.20
C VAL A 95 -1.02 15.03 3.02
N ALA A 96 -0.24 13.94 3.09
CA ALA A 96 1.04 13.93 3.80
C ALA A 96 2.05 14.93 3.20
N ILE A 97 2.11 15.04 1.86
CA ILE A 97 2.93 16.07 1.18
C ILE A 97 2.46 17.47 1.61
N ALA A 98 1.15 17.70 1.67
CA ALA A 98 0.58 18.96 2.07
C ALA A 98 0.90 19.31 3.54
N GLU A 99 0.84 18.33 4.47
CA GLU A 99 1.26 18.47 5.86
C GLU A 99 2.74 18.91 5.95
N TYR A 100 3.63 18.26 5.20
CA TYR A 100 5.06 18.58 5.21
C TYR A 100 5.39 19.92 4.54
N LEU A 101 4.67 20.29 3.47
CA LEU A 101 4.77 21.65 2.89
C LEU A 101 4.33 22.72 3.92
N ARG A 102 3.31 22.41 4.72
CA ARG A 102 2.85 23.32 5.78
C ARG A 102 3.92 23.53 6.86
N ILE A 103 4.63 22.46 7.24
CA ILE A 103 5.78 22.56 8.16
C ILE A 103 6.84 23.53 7.60
N LEU A 104 7.20 23.41 6.31
CA LEU A 104 8.20 24.27 5.67
C LEU A 104 7.75 25.74 5.53
N THR A 105 6.45 25.98 5.44
CA THR A 105 5.89 27.36 5.34
C THR A 105 5.55 27.98 6.70
N GLY A 106 5.97 27.36 7.80
CA GLY A 106 5.71 27.83 9.16
C GLY A 106 4.23 27.75 9.54
N ASP A 107 3.60 26.61 9.25
CA ASP A 107 2.19 26.31 9.52
C ASP A 107 1.17 27.22 8.81
N ARG A 108 1.58 27.85 7.72
CA ARG A 108 0.72 28.71 6.90
C ARG A 108 0.05 27.91 5.78
N GLY A 109 -1.21 28.21 5.51
CA GLY A 109 -1.97 27.67 4.40
C GLY A 109 -2.85 26.46 4.76
N SER A 110 -3.73 26.10 3.83
CA SER A 110 -4.69 25.01 3.99
C SER A 110 -4.11 23.70 3.48
N ILE A 111 -4.10 22.64 4.30
CA ILE A 111 -3.72 21.30 3.89
C ILE A 111 -4.50 20.86 2.64
N ARG A 112 -5.81 21.16 2.59
CA ARG A 112 -6.68 20.82 1.45
C ARG A 112 -6.23 21.48 0.15
N LEU A 113 -5.85 22.75 0.21
CA LEU A 113 -5.39 23.50 -0.97
C LEU A 113 -4.02 23.00 -1.43
N PHE A 114 -3.09 22.75 -0.50
CA PHE A 114 -1.80 22.17 -0.83
C PHE A 114 -1.96 20.76 -1.45
N ALA A 115 -2.80 19.91 -0.87
CA ALA A 115 -3.06 18.57 -1.39
C ALA A 115 -3.67 18.63 -2.81
N LEU A 116 -4.62 19.53 -3.05
CA LEU A 116 -5.19 19.75 -4.38
C LEU A 116 -4.13 20.24 -5.38
N ALA A 117 -3.30 21.21 -4.99
CA ALA A 117 -2.22 21.72 -5.83
C ALA A 117 -1.22 20.61 -6.21
N VAL A 118 -0.89 19.73 -5.27
CA VAL A 118 -0.06 18.53 -5.51
C VAL A 118 -0.72 17.61 -6.54
N CYS A 119 -2.01 17.28 -6.38
CA CYS A 119 -2.74 16.44 -7.33
C CYS A 119 -2.76 17.05 -8.74
N VAL A 120 -2.99 18.36 -8.84
CA VAL A 120 -2.98 19.10 -10.11
C VAL A 120 -1.58 19.08 -10.75
N ALA A 121 -0.53 19.29 -9.96
CA ALA A 121 0.85 19.23 -10.48
C ALA A 121 1.19 17.84 -11.04
N PHE A 122 0.81 16.77 -10.33
CA PHE A 122 1.00 15.40 -10.80
C PHE A 122 0.16 15.08 -12.04
N PHE A 123 -1.07 15.56 -12.10
CA PHE A 123 -1.89 15.44 -13.30
C PHE A 123 -1.17 16.02 -14.52
N PHE A 124 -0.69 17.28 -14.46
CA PHE A 124 0.03 17.89 -15.56
C PHE A 124 1.37 17.21 -15.87
N LEU A 125 2.08 16.72 -14.86
CA LEU A 125 3.30 15.94 -15.08
C LEU A 125 3.03 14.70 -15.95
N HIS A 126 1.95 13.98 -15.66
CA HIS A 126 1.62 12.72 -16.35
C HIS A 126 0.95 12.93 -17.72
N THR A 127 0.40 14.12 -18.00
CA THR A 127 -0.06 14.48 -19.36
C THR A 127 1.10 14.73 -20.34
N ARG A 128 2.33 14.92 -19.84
CA ARG A 128 3.54 15.10 -20.67
C ARG A 128 4.14 13.79 -21.20
N GLY A 129 3.55 12.66 -20.84
CA GLY A 129 3.92 11.36 -21.32
C GLY A 129 4.67 10.50 -20.30
N LEU A 130 4.82 9.24 -20.69
CA LEU A 130 5.29 8.16 -19.81
C LEU A 130 6.78 8.26 -19.49
N GLU A 131 7.58 8.68 -20.46
CA GLU A 131 9.04 8.67 -20.37
C GLU A 131 9.56 9.59 -19.25
N ALA A 132 9.04 10.83 -19.19
CA ALA A 132 9.39 11.78 -18.15
C ALA A 132 9.05 11.26 -16.76
N SER A 133 7.91 10.63 -16.61
CA SER A 133 7.40 10.06 -15.35
C SER A 133 8.25 8.86 -14.88
N THR A 134 8.71 8.03 -15.81
CA THR A 134 9.54 6.85 -15.53
C THR A 134 10.97 7.24 -15.15
N GLN A 135 11.55 8.20 -15.86
CA GLN A 135 12.89 8.73 -15.51
C GLN A 135 12.87 9.37 -14.12
N PHE A 136 11.86 10.20 -13.83
CA PHE A 136 11.65 10.77 -12.50
C PHE A 136 11.57 9.67 -11.43
N GLN A 137 10.81 8.58 -11.68
CA GLN A 137 10.67 7.47 -10.75
C GLN A 137 12.00 6.76 -10.48
N ASN A 138 12.79 6.50 -11.49
CA ASN A 138 14.07 5.80 -11.35
C ASN A 138 15.06 6.57 -10.48
N VAL A 139 15.23 7.88 -10.75
CA VAL A 139 16.12 8.74 -9.98
C VAL A 139 15.67 8.86 -8.54
N THR A 140 14.39 9.16 -8.33
CA THR A 140 13.85 9.35 -6.98
C THR A 140 13.82 8.07 -6.16
N THR A 141 13.69 6.89 -6.79
CA THR A 141 13.77 5.60 -6.08
C THR A 141 15.14 5.33 -5.48
N ALA A 142 16.21 5.64 -6.20
CA ALA A 142 17.56 5.50 -5.64
C ALA A 142 17.78 6.46 -4.46
N ILE A 143 17.38 7.72 -4.62
CA ILE A 143 17.53 8.74 -3.57
C ILE A 143 16.77 8.34 -2.31
N LYS A 144 15.50 7.90 -2.41
CA LYS A 144 14.69 7.57 -1.23
C LYS A 144 15.24 6.39 -0.42
N VAL A 145 15.80 5.38 -1.07
CA VAL A 145 16.43 4.25 -0.37
C VAL A 145 17.64 4.74 0.43
N LEU A 146 18.49 5.57 -0.19
CA LEU A 146 19.66 6.15 0.48
C LEU A 146 19.25 7.04 1.66
N VAL A 147 18.23 7.88 1.50
CA VAL A 147 17.71 8.75 2.58
C VAL A 147 17.22 7.93 3.76
N VAL A 148 16.43 6.88 3.53
CA VAL A 148 15.90 6.04 4.61
C VAL A 148 17.04 5.31 5.34
N ILE A 149 18.02 4.79 4.62
CA ILE A 149 19.20 4.17 5.23
C ILE A 149 20.01 5.20 6.02
N ALA A 150 20.18 6.42 5.51
CA ALA A 150 20.90 7.48 6.20
C ALA A 150 20.21 7.91 7.50
N ILE A 151 18.86 8.07 7.48
CA ILE A 151 18.07 8.39 8.68
C ILE A 151 18.19 7.26 9.72
N ALA A 152 18.04 6.00 9.30
CA ALA A 152 18.20 4.86 10.20
C ALA A 152 19.60 4.79 10.79
N GLY A 153 20.63 4.93 9.96
CA GLY A 153 22.04 4.91 10.39
C GLY A 153 22.38 6.05 11.34
N ALA A 154 21.92 7.28 11.06
CA ALA A 154 22.15 8.44 11.91
C ALA A 154 21.48 8.27 13.29
N GLY A 155 20.23 7.85 13.33
CA GLY A 155 19.51 7.63 14.59
C GLY A 155 20.10 6.49 15.44
N LEU A 156 20.56 5.40 14.80
CA LEU A 156 21.23 4.29 15.50
C LEU A 156 22.63 4.65 16.00
N TRP A 157 23.37 5.51 15.24
CA TRP A 157 24.73 5.88 15.62
C TRP A 157 24.80 6.90 16.75
N ALA A 158 23.87 7.85 16.78
CA ALA A 158 23.96 8.99 17.67
C ALA A 158 22.78 9.10 18.67
N GLY A 159 21.88 8.13 18.70
CA GLY A 159 20.77 8.08 19.65
C GLY A 159 21.18 7.40 20.98
N ASP A 160 20.61 7.87 22.08
CA ASP A 160 20.89 7.45 23.46
C ASP A 160 19.91 6.42 24.01
N LEU A 161 19.16 5.72 23.16
CA LEU A 161 18.11 4.76 23.53
C LEU A 161 17.02 5.34 24.46
N VAL A 162 16.70 6.61 24.25
CA VAL A 162 15.80 7.41 25.09
C VAL A 162 14.43 6.74 25.25
N GLY A 163 13.86 6.20 24.17
CA GLY A 163 12.56 5.54 24.20
C GLY A 163 12.51 4.22 24.95
N PHE A 164 13.67 3.61 25.26
CA PHE A 164 13.77 2.36 26.02
C PHE A 164 14.06 2.57 27.51
N GLN A 165 14.28 3.83 27.92
CA GLN A 165 14.48 4.13 29.34
C GLN A 165 13.17 3.96 30.10
N PRO A 166 13.23 3.53 31.38
CA PRO A 166 12.04 3.43 32.22
C PRO A 166 11.36 4.79 32.33
N SER A 167 10.23 4.99 31.67
CA SER A 167 9.40 6.19 31.89
C SER A 167 8.56 5.99 33.15
N VAL A 168 8.50 7.01 33.98
CA VAL A 168 7.67 7.04 35.22
C VAL A 168 6.17 6.99 34.88
N THR A 169 5.83 7.34 33.67
CA THR A 169 4.47 7.24 33.10
C THR A 169 4.33 5.96 32.30
N SER A 170 3.73 4.96 32.91
CA SER A 170 3.16 3.84 32.15
C SER A 170 2.00 4.42 31.34
N ALA A 171 2.30 5.00 30.18
CA ALA A 171 1.28 5.40 29.25
C ALA A 171 0.66 4.13 28.63
N SER A 172 -0.32 3.58 29.33
CA SER A 172 -1.42 2.93 28.64
C SER A 172 -2.05 4.03 27.79
N GLY A 173 -1.74 4.07 26.49
CA GLY A 173 -2.37 5.00 25.57
C GLY A 173 -3.89 4.94 25.74
N PRO A 174 -4.64 6.00 25.41
CA PRO A 174 -6.09 6.07 25.61
C PRO A 174 -6.88 4.94 24.94
N THR A 175 -6.24 4.13 24.12
CA THR A 175 -6.79 2.98 23.39
C THR A 175 -6.08 1.67 23.75
N ALA A 176 -5.66 1.49 25.03
CA ALA A 176 -5.02 0.25 25.47
C ALA A 176 -5.84 -0.99 25.10
N GLY A 177 -5.15 -2.07 24.70
CA GLY A 177 -5.77 -3.36 24.38
C GLY A 177 -6.02 -3.59 22.89
N LEU A 178 -7.09 -4.34 22.60
CA LEU A 178 -7.38 -4.86 21.25
C LEU A 178 -7.65 -3.75 20.22
N LEU A 179 -8.32 -2.66 20.64
CA LEU A 179 -8.58 -1.51 19.76
C LEU A 179 -7.29 -0.81 19.36
N GLY A 180 -6.40 -0.52 20.33
CA GLY A 180 -5.12 0.13 20.04
C GLY A 180 -4.26 -0.71 19.11
N PHE A 181 -4.22 -2.03 19.32
CA PHE A 181 -3.54 -2.95 18.41
C PHE A 181 -4.14 -2.93 17.00
N ALA A 182 -5.47 -2.94 16.88
CA ALA A 182 -6.15 -2.91 15.58
C ALA A 182 -5.84 -1.63 14.79
N LEU A 183 -5.86 -0.47 15.45
CA LEU A 183 -5.53 0.82 14.86
C LEU A 183 -4.06 0.90 14.45
N ALA A 184 -3.16 0.45 15.32
CA ALA A 184 -1.74 0.35 15.02
C ALA A 184 -1.48 -0.61 13.84
N TYR A 185 -2.14 -1.77 13.82
CA TYR A 185 -1.98 -2.76 12.75
C TYR A 185 -2.44 -2.22 11.38
N GLN A 186 -3.53 -1.46 11.30
CA GLN A 186 -3.92 -0.81 10.04
C GLN A 186 -2.83 0.12 9.52
N SER A 187 -2.23 0.91 10.40
CA SER A 187 -1.13 1.83 10.07
C SER A 187 0.13 1.06 9.64
N ILE A 188 0.45 -0.04 10.32
CA ILE A 188 1.56 -0.95 9.95
C ILE A 188 1.30 -1.59 8.60
N SER A 189 0.10 -2.13 8.37
CA SER A 189 -0.29 -2.75 7.09
C SER A 189 -0.20 -1.76 5.95
N PHE A 190 -0.60 -0.50 6.16
CA PHE A 190 -0.42 0.57 5.18
C PHE A 190 1.07 0.85 4.90
N ALA A 191 1.92 0.85 5.92
CA ALA A 191 3.36 1.08 5.74
C ALA A 191 4.02 -0.01 4.90
N TYR A 192 3.60 -1.25 5.07
CA TYR A 192 4.07 -2.38 4.25
C TYR A 192 3.36 -2.50 2.89
N TYR A 193 2.27 -1.76 2.65
CA TYR A 193 1.46 -1.95 1.44
C TYR A 193 2.23 -1.62 0.16
N GLY A 194 2.03 -2.45 -0.90
CA GLY A 194 2.77 -2.38 -2.16
C GLY A 194 3.76 -3.52 -2.34
N TRP A 195 3.89 -4.42 -1.37
CA TRP A 195 4.75 -5.60 -1.45
C TRP A 195 4.38 -6.52 -2.63
N GLU A 196 3.13 -6.52 -3.05
CA GLU A 196 2.63 -7.32 -4.17
C GLU A 196 2.84 -6.69 -5.56
N ASP A 197 3.31 -5.46 -5.65
CA ASP A 197 3.38 -4.74 -6.93
C ASP A 197 4.29 -5.41 -7.95
N ALA A 198 5.32 -6.11 -7.51
CA ALA A 198 6.16 -6.90 -8.40
C ALA A 198 5.39 -8.02 -9.10
N ALA A 199 4.33 -8.56 -8.49
CA ALA A 199 3.47 -9.57 -9.11
C ALA A 199 2.62 -9.00 -10.25
N LYS A 200 2.36 -7.70 -10.28
CA LYS A 200 1.62 -7.02 -11.37
C LYS A 200 2.41 -6.99 -12.67
N MET A 201 3.74 -7.06 -12.56
CA MET A 201 4.69 -7.06 -13.67
C MET A 201 5.19 -8.47 -14.02
N ALA A 202 4.50 -9.51 -13.57
CA ALA A 202 4.93 -10.91 -13.70
C ALA A 202 5.23 -11.30 -15.15
N ALA A 203 4.44 -10.80 -16.12
CA ALA A 203 4.63 -11.05 -17.55
C ALA A 203 5.93 -10.44 -18.13
N GLU A 204 6.52 -9.44 -17.46
CA GLU A 204 7.76 -8.77 -17.89
C GLU A 204 9.01 -9.40 -17.25
N VAL A 205 8.83 -10.29 -16.26
CA VAL A 205 9.93 -10.89 -15.51
C VAL A 205 10.51 -12.08 -16.27
N LYS A 206 11.80 -12.08 -16.51
CA LYS A 206 12.51 -13.26 -17.06
C LYS A 206 12.51 -14.39 -16.05
N ASN A 207 12.15 -15.59 -16.51
CA ASN A 207 12.04 -16.81 -15.67
C ASN A 207 11.14 -16.58 -14.43
N PRO A 208 9.86 -16.21 -14.61
CA PRO A 208 8.98 -15.76 -13.54
C PRO A 208 8.83 -16.81 -12.41
N GLY A 209 8.83 -18.10 -12.73
CA GLY A 209 8.73 -19.18 -11.76
C GLY A 209 9.80 -19.18 -10.68
N SER A 210 11.03 -18.75 -10.98
CA SER A 210 12.14 -18.69 -10.03
C SER A 210 12.44 -17.27 -9.54
N ALA A 211 12.20 -16.26 -10.39
CA ALA A 211 12.54 -14.87 -10.07
C ALA A 211 11.47 -14.19 -9.19
N LEU A 212 10.19 -14.38 -9.48
CA LEU A 212 9.10 -13.77 -8.73
C LEU A 212 9.12 -14.11 -7.22
N PRO A 213 9.27 -15.38 -6.81
CA PRO A 213 9.36 -15.72 -5.40
C PRO A 213 10.52 -15.01 -4.70
N LYS A 214 11.70 -14.96 -5.32
CA LYS A 214 12.88 -14.27 -4.77
C LYS A 214 12.68 -12.76 -4.66
N ILE A 215 12.04 -12.15 -5.67
CA ILE A 215 11.76 -10.71 -5.69
C ILE A 215 10.73 -10.36 -4.62
N LEU A 216 9.65 -11.09 -4.54
CA LEU A 216 8.54 -10.83 -3.64
C LEU A 216 8.95 -11.07 -2.18
N VAL A 217 9.40 -12.29 -1.86
CA VAL A 217 9.77 -12.67 -0.48
C VAL A 217 11.00 -11.93 -0.01
N GLY A 218 12.06 -11.89 -0.82
CA GLY A 218 13.27 -11.17 -0.46
C GLY A 218 13.05 -9.66 -0.31
N GLY A 219 12.16 -9.07 -1.13
CA GLY A 219 11.77 -7.67 -1.01
C GLY A 219 11.01 -7.38 0.27
N SER A 220 10.01 -8.22 0.63
CA SER A 220 9.24 -8.04 1.86
C SER A 220 10.08 -8.20 3.12
N LEU A 221 11.00 -9.17 3.16
CA LEU A 221 11.92 -9.36 4.28
C LEU A 221 12.91 -8.18 4.41
N ALA A 222 13.44 -7.68 3.31
CA ALA A 222 14.34 -6.52 3.33
C ALA A 222 13.63 -5.28 3.87
N VAL A 223 12.37 -5.04 3.48
CA VAL A 223 11.55 -3.94 4.02
C VAL A 223 11.26 -4.15 5.49
N MET A 224 10.94 -5.36 5.94
CA MET A 224 10.71 -5.67 7.35
C MET A 224 11.94 -5.30 8.21
N VAL A 225 13.13 -5.74 7.80
CA VAL A 225 14.37 -5.40 8.49
C VAL A 225 14.60 -3.90 8.52
N LEU A 226 14.45 -3.23 7.37
CA LEU A 226 14.64 -1.78 7.28
C LEU A 226 13.67 -1.00 8.17
N TYR A 227 12.40 -1.40 8.22
CA TYR A 227 11.39 -0.73 9.06
C TYR A 227 11.59 -0.97 10.55
N LEU A 228 12.07 -2.15 10.94
CA LEU A 228 12.49 -2.41 12.31
C LEU A 228 13.69 -1.53 12.69
N LEU A 229 14.72 -1.45 11.84
CA LEU A 229 15.88 -0.58 12.07
C LEU A 229 15.47 0.90 12.18
N MET A 230 14.56 1.37 11.33
CA MET A 230 14.02 2.73 11.39
C MET A 230 13.31 3.00 12.71
N ASN A 231 12.45 2.08 13.17
CA ASN A 231 11.75 2.26 14.44
C ASN A 231 12.68 2.16 15.65
N VAL A 232 13.70 1.32 15.63
CA VAL A 232 14.77 1.33 16.65
C VAL A 232 15.50 2.67 16.63
N ALA A 233 15.84 3.21 15.46
CA ALA A 233 16.48 4.52 15.33
C ALA A 233 15.61 5.66 15.89
N PHE A 234 14.29 5.64 15.64
CA PHE A 234 13.37 6.63 16.21
C PHE A 234 13.28 6.51 17.75
N LEU A 235 13.15 5.29 18.26
CA LEU A 235 13.11 5.03 19.71
C LEU A 235 14.46 5.27 20.39
N SER A 236 15.57 5.28 19.65
CA SER A 236 16.86 5.70 20.20
C SER A 236 16.94 7.19 20.49
N ALA A 237 16.16 8.01 19.77
CA ALA A 237 16.19 9.47 19.87
C ALA A 237 14.96 10.07 20.58
N LEU A 238 13.82 9.38 20.58
CA LEU A 238 12.53 9.87 21.09
C LEU A 238 11.85 8.83 21.98
N THR A 239 11.10 9.32 22.97
CA THR A 239 10.14 8.51 23.73
C THR A 239 8.91 8.18 22.87
N PRO A 240 8.15 7.13 23.20
CA PRO A 240 6.87 6.85 22.54
C PRO A 240 5.87 8.02 22.58
N GLU A 241 5.84 8.80 23.66
CA GLU A 241 5.00 9.99 23.78
C GLU A 241 5.41 11.09 22.81
N GLU A 242 6.71 11.37 22.69
CA GLU A 242 7.24 12.34 21.72
C GLU A 242 6.97 11.91 20.29
N MET A 243 7.12 10.60 20.01
CA MET A 243 6.74 10.04 18.69
C MET A 243 5.24 10.22 18.40
N ALA A 244 4.38 9.99 19.40
CA ALA A 244 2.92 10.13 19.26
C ALA A 244 2.49 11.58 18.98
N GLY A 245 3.22 12.55 19.52
CA GLY A 245 2.99 13.99 19.28
C GLY A 245 3.58 14.51 17.96
N SER A 246 4.28 13.67 17.21
CA SER A 246 5.02 14.09 16.02
C SER A 246 4.24 13.84 14.72
N ASP A 247 4.13 14.86 13.88
CA ASP A 247 3.62 14.73 12.50
C ASP A 247 4.66 14.12 11.56
N LEU A 248 5.95 14.20 11.90
CA LEU A 248 7.05 13.62 11.15
C LEU A 248 8.16 13.12 12.09
N VAL A 249 7.99 11.91 12.59
CA VAL A 249 8.90 11.29 13.57
C VAL A 249 10.35 11.29 13.10
N ALA A 250 10.60 11.06 11.81
CA ALA A 250 11.95 11.09 11.24
C ALA A 250 12.63 12.48 11.41
N ARG A 251 11.87 13.59 11.25
CA ARG A 251 12.37 14.94 11.46
C ARG A 251 12.75 15.14 12.92
N ASP A 252 11.82 14.81 13.81
CA ASP A 252 11.97 15.10 15.23
C ASP A 252 13.07 14.24 15.85
N ALA A 253 13.19 12.98 15.45
CA ALA A 253 14.29 12.10 15.87
C ALA A 253 15.66 12.65 15.45
N ILE A 254 15.80 13.07 14.19
CA ILE A 254 17.07 13.64 13.71
C ILE A 254 17.32 15.02 14.31
N ALA A 255 16.29 15.83 14.52
CA ALA A 255 16.42 17.14 15.17
C ALA A 255 16.83 17.02 16.64
N ALA A 256 16.34 16.03 17.36
CA ALA A 256 16.73 15.75 18.76
C ALA A 256 18.24 15.47 18.89
N VAL A 257 18.83 14.77 17.91
CA VAL A 257 20.24 14.37 17.95
C VAL A 257 21.17 15.38 17.29
N PHE A 258 20.80 15.95 16.14
CA PHE A 258 21.66 16.81 15.31
C PHE A 258 21.19 18.26 15.20
N GLY A 259 20.11 18.63 15.88
CA GLY A 259 19.54 19.99 15.88
C GLY A 259 18.56 20.28 14.74
N GLY A 260 17.87 21.41 14.85
CA GLY A 260 16.74 21.76 13.97
C GLY A 260 17.04 21.89 12.49
N THR A 261 18.28 22.30 12.12
CA THR A 261 18.68 22.38 10.71
C THR A 261 18.71 20.99 10.06
N ALA A 262 19.23 19.98 10.77
CA ALA A 262 19.22 18.59 10.30
C ALA A 262 17.78 18.07 10.18
N GLY A 263 16.91 18.41 11.13
CA GLY A 263 15.50 18.11 11.03
C GLY A 263 14.85 18.70 9.78
N THR A 264 15.16 19.95 9.42
CA THR A 264 14.63 20.57 8.18
C THR A 264 15.11 19.84 6.92
N VAL A 265 16.36 19.39 6.88
CA VAL A 265 16.88 18.56 5.77
C VAL A 265 16.07 17.27 5.64
N VAL A 266 15.71 16.64 6.77
CA VAL A 266 14.87 15.45 6.77
C VAL A 266 13.46 15.73 6.23
N VAL A 267 12.86 16.90 6.51
CA VAL A 267 11.56 17.28 5.90
C VAL A 267 11.65 17.32 4.38
N VAL A 268 12.68 17.98 3.84
CA VAL A 268 12.89 18.09 2.39
C VAL A 268 13.13 16.69 1.77
N ALA A 269 13.97 15.88 2.41
CA ALA A 269 14.23 14.51 1.97
C ALA A 269 12.96 13.63 2.01
N SER A 270 12.14 13.78 3.05
CA SER A 270 10.85 13.09 3.19
C SER A 270 9.85 13.52 2.12
N LEU A 271 9.81 14.80 1.74
CA LEU A 271 9.01 15.27 0.61
C LEU A 271 9.42 14.61 -0.70
N LEU A 272 10.72 14.44 -0.97
CA LEU A 272 11.20 13.71 -2.15
C LEU A 272 10.73 12.25 -2.16
N ILE A 273 10.76 11.58 -0.99
CA ILE A 273 10.25 10.22 -0.83
C ILE A 273 8.74 10.16 -1.13
N LEU A 274 7.96 11.08 -0.57
CA LEU A 274 6.51 11.13 -0.74
C LEU A 274 6.13 11.44 -2.20
N VAL A 275 6.79 12.41 -2.81
CA VAL A 275 6.60 12.81 -4.21
C VAL A 275 6.90 11.62 -5.14
N SER A 276 8.02 10.90 -4.93
CA SER A 276 8.32 9.66 -5.64
C SER A 276 7.26 8.58 -5.43
N SER A 277 6.77 8.43 -4.19
CA SER A 277 5.76 7.42 -3.86
C SER A 277 4.39 7.76 -4.46
N LEU A 278 4.01 9.04 -4.54
CA LEU A 278 2.78 9.49 -5.20
C LEU A 278 2.87 9.31 -6.72
N ASN A 279 4.05 9.53 -7.31
CA ASN A 279 4.29 9.33 -8.73
C ASN A 279 3.91 7.91 -9.19
N VAL A 280 4.19 6.89 -8.39
CA VAL A 280 3.82 5.49 -8.67
C VAL A 280 2.30 5.33 -8.84
N ASN A 281 1.50 6.05 -8.05
CA ASN A 281 0.04 5.98 -8.16
C ASN A 281 -0.44 6.57 -9.49
N PHE A 282 0.03 7.76 -9.86
CA PHE A 282 -0.35 8.41 -11.11
C PHE A 282 0.21 7.70 -12.36
N LEU A 283 1.35 7.03 -12.23
CA LEU A 283 1.96 6.24 -13.31
C LEU A 283 1.25 4.90 -13.52
N GLY A 284 0.93 4.21 -12.43
CA GLY A 284 0.44 2.82 -12.45
C GLY A 284 -1.07 2.69 -12.63
N LEU A 285 -1.86 3.55 -11.97
CA LEU A 285 -3.32 3.41 -11.95
C LEU A 285 -3.99 3.52 -13.33
N PRO A 286 -3.62 4.45 -14.21
CA PRO A 286 -4.20 4.49 -15.55
C PRO A 286 -3.97 3.21 -16.35
N ARG A 287 -2.85 2.50 -16.08
CA ARG A 287 -2.53 1.22 -16.73
C ARG A 287 -3.35 0.07 -16.16
N VAL A 288 -3.66 0.08 -14.86
CA VAL A 288 -4.59 -0.89 -14.28
C VAL A 288 -5.97 -0.72 -14.89
N ALA A 289 -6.47 0.52 -14.99
CA ALA A 289 -7.75 0.82 -15.63
C ALA A 289 -7.76 0.42 -17.13
N TYR A 290 -6.66 0.66 -17.85
CA TYR A 290 -6.46 0.20 -19.21
C TYR A 290 -6.53 -1.32 -19.31
N GLY A 291 -5.80 -2.06 -18.45
CA GLY A 291 -5.82 -3.51 -18.42
C GLY A 291 -7.21 -4.09 -18.14
N LEU A 292 -7.94 -3.52 -17.18
CA LEU A 292 -9.33 -3.89 -16.93
C LEU A 292 -10.24 -3.66 -18.15
N SER A 293 -10.04 -2.55 -18.86
CA SER A 293 -10.80 -2.24 -20.08
C SER A 293 -10.52 -3.22 -21.22
N GLN A 294 -9.27 -3.66 -21.39
CA GLN A 294 -8.89 -4.66 -22.39
C GLN A 294 -9.60 -6.02 -22.15
N HIS A 295 -9.92 -6.33 -20.89
CA HIS A 295 -10.65 -7.54 -20.54
C HIS A 295 -12.17 -7.34 -20.43
N GLY A 296 -12.71 -6.18 -20.88
CA GLY A 296 -14.15 -5.87 -20.82
C GLY A 296 -14.68 -5.60 -19.39
N LEU A 297 -13.78 -5.38 -18.42
CA LEU A 297 -14.12 -5.14 -17.01
C LEU A 297 -14.10 -3.66 -16.61
N ALA A 298 -13.80 -2.76 -17.56
CA ALA A 298 -13.89 -1.32 -17.37
C ALA A 298 -14.40 -0.67 -18.67
N PRO A 299 -14.85 0.61 -18.62
CA PRO A 299 -15.32 1.32 -19.81
C PRO A 299 -14.28 1.29 -20.95
N GLU A 300 -14.73 1.05 -22.18
CA GLU A 300 -13.89 1.05 -23.39
C GLU A 300 -13.09 2.34 -23.55
N ALA A 301 -13.63 3.46 -23.05
CA ALA A 301 -12.93 4.74 -23.05
C ALA A 301 -11.54 4.70 -22.36
N PHE A 302 -11.31 3.76 -21.41
CA PHE A 302 -10.04 3.60 -20.73
C PHE A 302 -9.00 2.82 -21.54
N SER A 303 -9.41 2.13 -22.62
CA SER A 303 -8.50 1.42 -23.52
C SER A 303 -7.89 2.35 -24.60
N LYS A 304 -8.40 3.58 -24.73
CA LYS A 304 -7.88 4.55 -25.70
C LYS A 304 -6.62 5.22 -25.17
N VAL A 305 -5.51 5.03 -25.88
CA VAL A 305 -4.21 5.65 -25.58
C VAL A 305 -3.92 6.79 -26.57
N ASP A 306 -3.20 7.80 -26.10
CA ASP A 306 -2.71 8.89 -26.95
C ASP A 306 -1.44 8.49 -27.71
N ALA A 307 -0.90 9.44 -28.51
CA ALA A 307 0.33 9.24 -29.27
C ALA A 307 1.57 8.94 -28.40
N GLN A 308 1.52 9.27 -27.11
CA GLN A 308 2.57 9.01 -26.12
C GLN A 308 2.33 7.72 -25.32
N GLY A 309 1.30 6.92 -25.69
CA GLY A 309 0.95 5.66 -25.01
C GLY A 309 0.25 5.85 -23.66
N THR A 310 -0.27 7.04 -23.36
CA THR A 310 -0.97 7.34 -22.10
C THR A 310 -2.48 7.14 -22.24
N PRO A 311 -3.15 6.34 -21.39
CA PRO A 311 -4.59 6.22 -21.37
C PRO A 311 -5.23 7.44 -20.69
N ARG A 312 -5.41 8.54 -21.44
CA ARG A 312 -5.81 9.85 -20.90
C ARG A 312 -7.12 9.83 -20.13
N ASN A 313 -8.14 9.13 -20.63
CA ASN A 313 -9.43 9.07 -19.95
C ASN A 313 -9.33 8.40 -18.59
N ALA A 314 -8.51 7.35 -18.48
CA ALA A 314 -8.21 6.72 -17.19
C ALA A 314 -7.41 7.67 -16.27
N LEU A 315 -6.45 8.41 -16.81
CA LEU A 315 -5.68 9.41 -16.06
C LEU A 315 -6.58 10.53 -15.52
N TYR A 316 -7.50 11.07 -16.33
CA TYR A 316 -8.48 12.07 -15.89
C TYR A 316 -9.35 11.55 -14.75
N PHE A 317 -9.92 10.37 -14.93
CA PHE A 317 -10.78 9.74 -13.92
C PHE A 317 -10.06 9.55 -12.58
N ILE A 318 -8.86 8.98 -12.61
CA ILE A 318 -8.07 8.69 -11.42
C ILE A 318 -7.56 9.95 -10.75
N SER A 319 -7.10 10.94 -11.53
CA SER A 319 -6.63 12.21 -10.97
C SER A 319 -7.74 12.96 -10.25
N LEU A 320 -8.93 12.99 -10.84
CA LEU A 320 -10.11 13.57 -10.21
C LEU A 320 -10.48 12.81 -8.93
N TRP A 321 -10.47 11.48 -8.97
CA TRP A 321 -10.78 10.62 -7.82
C TRP A 321 -9.82 10.86 -6.66
N ILE A 322 -8.49 10.85 -6.91
CA ILE A 322 -7.47 11.13 -5.91
C ILE A 322 -7.65 12.55 -5.34
N ALA A 323 -7.88 13.55 -6.19
CA ALA A 323 -8.07 14.94 -5.76
C ALA A 323 -9.31 15.11 -4.86
N LEU A 324 -10.44 14.50 -5.21
CA LEU A 324 -11.66 14.51 -4.39
C LEU A 324 -11.43 13.87 -3.02
N LEU A 325 -10.74 12.75 -2.96
CA LEU A 325 -10.39 12.09 -1.69
C LEU A 325 -9.41 12.95 -0.87
N ALA A 326 -8.43 13.57 -1.50
CA ALA A 326 -7.43 14.42 -0.84
C ALA A 326 -8.04 15.69 -0.22
N LEU A 327 -9.17 16.19 -0.75
CA LEU A 327 -9.93 17.29 -0.14
C LEU A 327 -10.47 16.96 1.26
N SER A 328 -10.53 15.69 1.65
CA SER A 328 -10.83 15.33 3.05
C SER A 328 -9.81 15.92 4.02
N GLY A 329 -8.54 16.01 3.62
CA GLY A 329 -7.42 16.44 4.46
C GLY A 329 -7.13 15.49 5.62
N ALA A 330 -7.68 14.28 5.60
CA ALA A 330 -7.67 13.35 6.72
C ALA A 330 -6.85 12.08 6.39
N PHE A 331 -5.53 12.17 6.51
CA PHE A 331 -4.60 11.07 6.23
C PHE A 331 -5.01 9.75 6.90
N GLU A 332 -5.26 9.80 8.19
CA GLU A 332 -5.55 8.59 8.98
C GLU A 332 -6.88 7.94 8.59
N LEU A 333 -7.92 8.71 8.33
CA LEU A 333 -9.22 8.19 7.86
C LEU A 333 -9.06 7.49 6.51
N LEU A 334 -8.30 8.09 5.59
CA LEU A 334 -8.05 7.53 4.27
C LEU A 334 -7.35 6.17 4.36
N ILE A 335 -6.30 6.06 5.18
CA ILE A 335 -5.58 4.79 5.33
C ILE A 335 -6.39 3.73 6.06
N ARG A 336 -7.17 4.10 7.08
CA ARG A 336 -8.04 3.17 7.81
C ARG A 336 -9.10 2.56 6.88
N PHE A 337 -9.79 3.38 6.09
CA PHE A 337 -10.79 2.91 5.13
C PHE A 337 -10.15 2.01 4.07
N MET A 338 -9.07 2.48 3.48
CA MET A 338 -8.28 1.73 2.50
C MET A 338 -7.91 0.35 3.02
N MET A 339 -7.32 0.28 4.22
CA MET A 339 -6.82 -0.98 4.77
C MET A 339 -7.95 -1.95 5.14
N THR A 340 -9.11 -1.46 5.58
CA THR A 340 -10.27 -2.32 5.83
C THR A 340 -10.74 -3.02 4.54
N VAL A 341 -10.85 -2.30 3.43
CA VAL A 341 -11.21 -2.88 2.13
C VAL A 341 -10.09 -3.78 1.61
N ALA A 342 -8.83 -3.32 1.67
CA ALA A 342 -7.68 -4.06 1.16
C ALA A 342 -7.52 -5.41 1.88
N ILE A 343 -7.56 -5.44 3.22
CA ILE A 343 -7.46 -6.68 4.00
C ILE A 343 -8.62 -7.64 3.66
N THR A 344 -9.84 -7.11 3.43
CA THR A 344 -10.99 -7.93 3.02
C THR A 344 -10.75 -8.59 1.66
N VAL A 345 -10.31 -7.82 0.67
CA VAL A 345 -10.04 -8.32 -0.69
C VAL A 345 -8.83 -9.27 -0.68
N ASP A 346 -7.78 -8.93 0.08
CA ASP A 346 -6.60 -9.77 0.23
C ASP A 346 -6.95 -11.12 0.86
N THR A 347 -7.81 -11.14 1.89
CA THR A 347 -8.32 -12.38 2.48
C THR A 347 -8.98 -13.27 1.42
N MET A 348 -9.85 -12.70 0.57
CA MET A 348 -10.49 -13.41 -0.53
C MET A 348 -9.46 -13.97 -1.54
N VAL A 349 -8.47 -13.16 -1.92
CA VAL A 349 -7.40 -13.59 -2.85
C VAL A 349 -6.57 -14.72 -2.25
N LEU A 350 -6.17 -14.61 -0.98
CA LEU A 350 -5.41 -15.64 -0.28
C LEU A 350 -6.21 -16.95 -0.14
N MET A 351 -7.52 -16.87 0.13
CA MET A 351 -8.40 -18.05 0.11
C MET A 351 -8.45 -18.71 -1.28
N GLY A 352 -8.31 -17.92 -2.34
CA GLY A 352 -8.19 -18.38 -3.74
C GLY A 352 -7.05 -19.36 -3.95
N TYR A 353 -5.98 -19.29 -3.16
CA TYR A 353 -4.86 -20.24 -3.20
C TYR A 353 -5.32 -21.70 -3.03
N PHE A 354 -6.11 -21.99 -1.99
CA PHE A 354 -6.64 -23.34 -1.77
C PHE A 354 -7.65 -23.76 -2.85
N LYS A 355 -8.45 -22.80 -3.32
CA LYS A 355 -9.41 -23.08 -4.38
C LYS A 355 -8.72 -23.44 -5.69
N LEU A 356 -7.69 -22.67 -6.10
CA LEU A 356 -6.90 -22.97 -7.30
C LEU A 356 -6.21 -24.32 -7.22
N ARG A 357 -5.69 -24.71 -6.05
CA ARG A 357 -5.09 -26.05 -5.86
C ARG A 357 -6.09 -27.19 -6.00
N ARG A 358 -7.36 -26.96 -5.64
CA ARG A 358 -8.43 -27.96 -5.78
C ARG A 358 -9.04 -28.00 -7.19
N SER A 359 -9.27 -26.82 -7.79
CA SER A 359 -9.95 -26.72 -9.10
C SER A 359 -9.01 -26.94 -10.28
N GLN A 360 -7.72 -26.67 -10.10
CA GLN A 360 -6.69 -26.78 -11.14
C GLN A 360 -5.47 -27.55 -10.59
N PRO A 361 -5.62 -28.86 -10.28
CA PRO A 361 -4.54 -29.67 -9.70
C PRO A 361 -3.33 -29.80 -10.65
N ASP A 362 -3.58 -29.84 -11.97
CA ASP A 362 -2.58 -30.01 -13.01
C ASP A 362 -1.87 -28.71 -13.41
N LEU A 363 -2.26 -27.56 -12.82
CA LEU A 363 -1.59 -26.29 -13.06
C LEU A 363 -0.13 -26.39 -12.63
N GLU A 364 0.79 -26.11 -13.54
CA GLU A 364 2.23 -26.10 -13.24
C GLU A 364 2.56 -25.05 -12.17
N ARG A 365 3.28 -25.46 -11.12
CA ARG A 365 3.69 -24.61 -10.00
C ARG A 365 5.21 -24.63 -9.86
N PRO A 366 5.91 -23.76 -10.61
CA PRO A 366 7.38 -23.70 -10.57
C PRO A 366 7.93 -23.36 -9.19
N PHE A 367 7.11 -22.68 -8.36
CA PHE A 367 7.36 -22.44 -6.95
C PHE A 367 6.17 -22.95 -6.14
N THR A 368 6.46 -23.66 -5.07
CA THR A 368 5.46 -24.13 -4.11
C THR A 368 5.72 -23.50 -2.75
N MET A 369 4.66 -22.95 -2.13
CA MET A 369 4.77 -22.38 -0.80
C MET A 369 5.22 -23.43 0.20
N PRO A 370 6.32 -23.18 0.96
CA PRO A 370 6.78 -24.11 1.98
C PRO A 370 5.73 -24.26 3.09
N GLY A 371 5.70 -25.46 3.71
CA GLY A 371 4.77 -25.75 4.81
C GLY A 371 3.29 -25.84 4.42
N HIS A 372 2.98 -26.07 3.14
CA HIS A 372 1.60 -26.39 2.72
C HIS A 372 1.13 -27.71 3.36
N PRO A 373 -0.14 -27.79 3.87
CA PRO A 373 -1.16 -26.76 3.84
C PRO A 373 -1.18 -25.83 5.06
N LEU A 374 -0.31 -26.05 6.05
CA LEU A 374 -0.39 -25.41 7.36
C LEU A 374 -0.09 -23.90 7.32
N LEU A 375 1.04 -23.50 6.72
CA LEU A 375 1.42 -22.07 6.69
C LEU A 375 0.43 -21.20 5.89
N PRO A 376 -0.07 -21.60 4.70
CA PRO A 376 -1.14 -20.86 4.03
C PRO A 376 -2.41 -20.76 4.87
N ALA A 377 -2.79 -21.84 5.59
CA ALA A 377 -3.96 -21.82 6.47
C ALA A 377 -3.78 -20.84 7.64
N ILE A 378 -2.60 -20.82 8.27
CA ILE A 378 -2.25 -19.86 9.32
C ILE A 378 -2.32 -18.42 8.76
N THR A 379 -1.76 -18.19 7.59
CA THR A 379 -1.80 -16.86 6.95
C THR A 379 -3.24 -16.38 6.77
N ILE A 380 -4.12 -17.21 6.24
CA ILE A 380 -5.53 -16.88 6.04
C ILE A 380 -6.23 -16.67 7.38
N ALA A 381 -5.97 -17.52 8.37
CA ALA A 381 -6.54 -17.38 9.71
C ALA A 381 -6.12 -16.07 10.38
N LEU A 382 -4.86 -15.62 10.22
CA LEU A 382 -4.39 -14.31 10.68
C LEU A 382 -5.17 -13.18 10.00
N TYR A 383 -5.36 -13.21 8.69
CA TYR A 383 -6.13 -12.20 7.96
C TYR A 383 -7.59 -12.17 8.42
N ILE A 384 -8.23 -13.32 8.60
CA ILE A 384 -9.61 -13.42 9.10
C ILE A 384 -9.69 -12.87 10.54
N GLY A 385 -8.72 -13.24 11.40
CA GLY A 385 -8.66 -12.74 12.78
C GLY A 385 -8.49 -11.22 12.83
N ILE A 386 -7.57 -10.66 12.04
CA ILE A 386 -7.37 -9.22 11.92
C ILE A 386 -8.64 -8.54 11.41
N LEU A 387 -9.27 -9.06 10.37
CA LEU A 387 -10.51 -8.52 9.81
C LEU A 387 -11.64 -8.54 10.84
N ALA A 388 -11.77 -9.62 11.60
CA ALA A 388 -12.76 -9.73 12.68
C ALA A 388 -12.54 -8.65 13.77
N ILE A 389 -11.28 -8.42 14.17
CA ILE A 389 -10.93 -7.36 15.13
C ILE A 389 -11.26 -5.98 14.55
N LEU A 390 -10.95 -5.72 13.28
CA LEU A 390 -11.26 -4.44 12.63
C LEU A 390 -12.77 -4.20 12.55
N ILE A 391 -13.55 -5.20 12.18
CA ILE A 391 -15.02 -5.11 12.13
C ILE A 391 -15.59 -4.86 13.53
N TRP A 392 -15.10 -5.57 14.54
CA TRP A 392 -15.54 -5.41 15.91
C TRP A 392 -15.24 -4.02 16.48
N THR A 393 -14.01 -3.55 16.27
CA THR A 393 -13.52 -2.30 16.87
C THR A 393 -13.91 -1.05 16.07
N GLN A 394 -14.17 -1.18 14.78
CA GLN A 394 -14.44 -0.06 13.87
C GLN A 394 -15.65 -0.36 12.96
N TRP A 395 -16.74 -0.82 13.55
CA TRP A 395 -17.93 -1.30 12.82
C TRP A 395 -18.52 -0.25 11.86
N GLN A 396 -18.46 1.04 12.18
CA GLN A 396 -18.93 2.12 11.30
C GLN A 396 -18.11 2.21 10.02
N LEU A 397 -16.79 2.12 10.16
CA LEU A 397 -15.87 2.09 9.01
C LEU A 397 -16.05 0.81 8.19
N ALA A 398 -16.25 -0.32 8.88
CA ALA A 398 -16.51 -1.61 8.25
C ALA A 398 -17.81 -1.62 7.44
N LEU A 399 -18.86 -0.96 7.92
CA LEU A 399 -20.09 -0.77 7.14
C LEU A 399 -19.86 0.02 5.86
N GLY A 400 -19.11 1.14 5.93
CA GLY A 400 -18.75 1.91 4.75
C GLY A 400 -17.90 1.10 3.76
N ALA A 401 -16.93 0.33 4.26
CA ALA A 401 -16.11 -0.57 3.45
C ALA A 401 -16.95 -1.67 2.81
N GLY A 402 -17.86 -2.27 3.57
CA GLY A 402 -18.82 -3.27 3.07
C GLY A 402 -19.74 -2.72 1.99
N ALA A 403 -20.26 -1.50 2.16
CA ALA A 403 -21.06 -0.81 1.15
C ALA A 403 -20.28 -0.57 -0.15
N MET A 404 -19.02 -0.14 -0.05
CA MET A 404 -18.13 0.04 -1.21
C MET A 404 -17.87 -1.29 -1.92
N ILE A 405 -17.53 -2.34 -1.19
CA ILE A 405 -17.33 -3.69 -1.74
C ILE A 405 -18.62 -4.19 -2.41
N GLY A 406 -19.77 -4.02 -1.76
CA GLY A 406 -21.09 -4.39 -2.29
C GLY A 406 -21.44 -3.65 -3.58
N ALA A 407 -21.14 -2.35 -3.66
CA ALA A 407 -21.34 -1.55 -4.87
C ALA A 407 -20.45 -2.04 -6.02
N ILE A 408 -19.16 -2.33 -5.75
CA ILE A 408 -18.23 -2.88 -6.75
C ILE A 408 -18.69 -4.27 -7.21
N LEU A 409 -19.12 -5.14 -6.29
CA LEU A 409 -19.65 -6.47 -6.62
C LEU A 409 -20.89 -6.40 -7.50
N LEU A 410 -21.84 -5.51 -7.17
CA LEU A 410 -23.05 -5.31 -7.95
C LEU A 410 -22.72 -4.82 -9.37
N ALA A 411 -21.82 -3.84 -9.49
CA ALA A 411 -21.33 -3.36 -10.78
C ALA A 411 -20.66 -4.49 -11.59
N GLY A 412 -19.80 -5.30 -10.92
CA GLY A 412 -19.15 -6.45 -11.54
C GLY A 412 -20.13 -7.50 -12.05
N TRP A 413 -21.13 -7.83 -11.25
CA TRP A 413 -22.15 -8.78 -11.62
C TRP A 413 -22.99 -8.31 -12.84
N ILE A 414 -23.36 -7.02 -12.89
CA ILE A 414 -24.07 -6.43 -14.03
C ILE A 414 -23.18 -6.47 -15.29
N THR A 415 -21.92 -6.08 -15.17
CA THR A 415 -20.98 -5.99 -16.30
C THR A 415 -20.68 -7.38 -16.88
N THR A 416 -20.39 -8.36 -16.04
CA THR A 416 -20.05 -9.72 -16.48
C THR A 416 -21.25 -10.45 -17.10
N ARG A 417 -22.47 -10.24 -16.60
CA ARG A 417 -23.68 -10.79 -17.21
C ARG A 417 -24.00 -10.20 -18.59
N ARG A 418 -23.79 -8.91 -18.78
CA ARG A 418 -23.98 -8.27 -20.10
C ARG A 418 -23.01 -8.81 -21.13
N ALA A 419 -21.75 -9.05 -20.75
CA ALA A 419 -20.75 -9.63 -21.62
C ALA A 419 -21.10 -11.06 -22.06
N THR A 420 -21.60 -11.90 -21.14
CA THR A 420 -22.06 -13.27 -21.46
C THR A 420 -23.33 -13.31 -22.30
N GLY A 421 -24.27 -12.39 -22.09
CA GLY A 421 -25.49 -12.27 -22.90
C GLY A 421 -25.19 -11.86 -24.35
N ALA A 422 -24.32 -10.86 -24.53
CA ALA A 422 -23.91 -10.40 -25.86
C ALA A 422 -23.16 -11.49 -26.67
N ALA A 423 -22.35 -12.31 -25.98
CA ALA A 423 -21.65 -13.45 -26.63
C ALA A 423 -22.63 -14.57 -27.04
N ALA A 424 -23.70 -14.81 -26.28
CA ALA A 424 -24.72 -15.80 -26.62
C ALA A 424 -25.57 -15.39 -27.85
N ASP A 425 -25.91 -14.08 -27.97
CA ASP A 425 -26.69 -13.57 -29.11
C ASP A 425 -25.90 -13.62 -30.43
N THR A 426 -24.56 -13.45 -30.39
CA THR A 426 -23.71 -13.55 -31.60
C THR A 426 -23.52 -14.99 -32.09
N THR A 427 -23.71 -16.00 -31.24
CA THR A 427 -23.62 -17.42 -31.62
C THR A 427 -24.94 -17.97 -32.17
N HIS A 428 -26.08 -17.33 -31.93
CA HIS A 428 -27.39 -17.75 -32.42
C HIS A 428 -27.79 -17.03 -33.73
N GLY A 429 -27.02 -16.04 -34.17
CA GLY A 429 -27.23 -15.27 -35.39
C GLY A 429 -26.38 -15.68 -36.62
N ARG A 430 -25.72 -16.87 -36.55
CA ARG A 430 -24.95 -17.45 -37.69
C ARG A 430 -25.55 -18.76 -38.18
#